data_55f4136f0f07c37337aba4ed545ff5d7
#
_entry.id   55f4136f0f07c37337aba4ed545ff5d7
#
_cell.length_a   1.000
_cell.length_b   1.000
_cell.length_c   1.000
_cell.angle_alpha   90.00
_cell.angle_beta   90.00
_cell.angle_gamma   90.00
#
_symmetry.space_group_name_H-M   'P 1'
#
loop_
_entity.id
_entity.type
_entity.pdbx_description
1 polymer ?
#
loop_
_entity_poly.entity_id
_entity_poly.type
_entity_poly.pdbx_seq_one_letter_code
_entity_poly.pdbx_strand_id
1 'polypeptide(L)'
;MSAPIENTDLSPPLEDARARLLQHFSHSTEKHPALWDDLWIKGTFLPWDKGIPNPALIDILVQKVNLIGASSAENRKKALVPGCGRGYDALVLASFGYDAVGLEYSATAVAAAKAEHEKSEAQNSYPVVNEQVGKGKVEFVQGDFFDEQWVKEVGAEGGFDLIYDYTVGVPPHLLQYFTKHTGFFSFS
;
A
#
# COMPACT_ATOMS: atom_id res chain seq x y z
N MET A 1 -16.06 43.06 3.79
CA MET A 1 -16.92 41.97 3.28
C MET A 1 -16.02 41.00 2.55
N SER A 2 -15.65 39.91 3.21
CA SER A 2 -14.82 38.87 2.60
C SER A 2 -15.75 37.88 1.90
N ALA A 3 -15.47 37.61 0.62
CA ALA A 3 -16.19 36.60 -0.16
C ALA A 3 -15.93 35.20 0.40
N PRO A 4 -16.89 34.27 0.39
CA PRO A 4 -16.69 32.92 0.79
C PRO A 4 -15.73 32.22 -0.18
N ILE A 5 -14.74 31.49 0.37
CA ILE A 5 -13.87 30.62 -0.41
C ILE A 5 -14.75 29.41 -0.81
N GLU A 6 -15.15 29.35 -2.08
CA GLU A 6 -15.76 28.16 -2.65
C GLU A 6 -14.71 27.05 -2.67
N ASN A 7 -14.90 26.08 -1.79
CA ASN A 7 -14.14 24.83 -1.78
C ASN A 7 -14.68 23.95 -2.92
N THR A 8 -14.16 24.16 -4.12
CA THR A 8 -14.45 23.30 -5.26
C THR A 8 -13.67 22.01 -5.09
N ASP A 9 -14.27 21.04 -4.38
CA ASP A 9 -13.84 19.65 -4.44
C ASP A 9 -14.07 19.16 -5.89
N LEU A 10 -12.97 19.13 -6.68
CA LEU A 10 -12.95 18.69 -8.08
C LEU A 10 -12.98 17.18 -8.24
N SER A 11 -13.14 16.43 -7.16
CA SER A 11 -13.31 14.99 -7.22
C SER A 11 -14.67 14.66 -7.84
N PRO A 12 -14.74 13.81 -8.88
CA PRO A 12 -16.03 13.40 -9.42
C PRO A 12 -16.84 12.67 -8.33
N PRO A 13 -18.17 12.76 -8.34
CA PRO A 13 -19.01 12.02 -7.43
C PRO A 13 -18.61 10.54 -7.42
N LEU A 14 -18.62 9.88 -6.24
CA LEU A 14 -18.22 8.48 -6.07
C LEU A 14 -18.97 7.54 -7.03
N GLU A 15 -20.23 7.83 -7.34
CA GLU A 15 -21.04 7.06 -8.28
C GLU A 15 -20.46 7.13 -9.71
N ASP A 16 -20.02 8.30 -10.16
CA ASP A 16 -19.40 8.47 -11.47
C ASP A 16 -18.04 7.75 -11.54
N ALA A 17 -17.25 7.82 -10.47
CA ALA A 17 -15.97 7.13 -10.40
C ALA A 17 -16.15 5.60 -10.47
N ARG A 18 -17.12 5.07 -9.73
CA ARG A 18 -17.46 3.63 -9.76
C ARG A 18 -17.95 3.20 -11.13
N ALA A 19 -18.86 3.94 -11.75
CA ALA A 19 -19.39 3.64 -13.09
C ALA A 19 -18.26 3.64 -14.14
N ARG A 20 -17.35 4.60 -14.09
CA ARG A 20 -16.18 4.65 -15.00
C ARG A 20 -15.24 3.47 -14.80
N LEU A 21 -14.98 3.05 -13.56
CA LEU A 21 -14.17 1.86 -13.29
C LEU A 21 -14.86 0.60 -13.81
N LEU A 22 -16.15 0.41 -13.54
CA LEU A 22 -16.90 -0.73 -14.06
C LEU A 22 -16.87 -0.78 -15.59
N GLN A 23 -17.02 0.34 -16.27
CA GLN A 23 -16.89 0.44 -17.72
C GLN A 23 -15.48 0.07 -18.20
N HIS A 24 -14.44 0.58 -17.54
CA HIS A 24 -13.05 0.29 -17.87
C HIS A 24 -12.73 -1.20 -17.76
N PHE A 25 -13.25 -1.87 -16.71
CA PHE A 25 -13.05 -3.29 -16.44
C PHE A 25 -14.16 -4.21 -17.02
N SER A 26 -15.04 -3.70 -17.88
CA SER A 26 -16.15 -4.47 -18.47
C SER A 26 -15.72 -5.58 -19.44
N HIS A 27 -14.43 -5.64 -19.78
CA HIS A 27 -13.83 -6.65 -20.63
C HIS A 27 -13.33 -7.86 -19.82
N SER A 28 -12.90 -8.92 -20.51
CA SER A 28 -12.39 -10.15 -19.90
C SER A 28 -11.47 -9.93 -18.71
N THR A 29 -11.65 -10.70 -17.63
CA THR A 29 -10.84 -10.67 -16.39
C THR A 29 -9.36 -10.93 -16.64
N GLU A 30 -9.00 -11.68 -17.70
CA GLU A 30 -7.60 -11.93 -18.09
C GLU A 30 -6.83 -10.67 -18.46
N LYS A 31 -7.53 -9.58 -18.78
CA LYS A 31 -6.92 -8.28 -19.12
C LYS A 31 -6.83 -7.32 -17.94
N HIS A 32 -7.39 -7.66 -16.78
CA HIS A 32 -7.44 -6.76 -15.62
C HIS A 32 -6.07 -6.21 -15.21
N PRO A 33 -4.98 -6.99 -15.16
CA PRO A 33 -3.67 -6.45 -14.83
C PRO A 33 -3.21 -5.32 -15.77
N ALA A 34 -3.35 -5.53 -17.08
CA ALA A 34 -2.99 -4.50 -18.07
C ALA A 34 -3.91 -3.27 -18.02
N LEU A 35 -5.18 -3.45 -17.63
CA LEU A 35 -6.13 -2.34 -17.46
C LEU A 35 -5.79 -1.48 -16.25
N TRP A 36 -5.27 -2.07 -15.16
CA TRP A 36 -4.74 -1.30 -14.04
C TRP A 36 -3.54 -0.44 -14.45
N ASP A 37 -2.58 -1.02 -15.19
CA ASP A 37 -1.42 -0.28 -15.66
C ASP A 37 -1.81 0.87 -16.63
N ASP A 38 -2.81 0.63 -17.50
CA ASP A 38 -3.35 1.68 -18.40
C ASP A 38 -3.90 2.89 -17.63
N LEU A 39 -4.57 2.68 -16.48
CA LEU A 39 -5.05 3.77 -15.63
C LEU A 39 -3.88 4.55 -15.02
N TRP A 40 -2.83 3.86 -14.56
CA TRP A 40 -1.64 4.49 -14.02
C TRP A 40 -0.87 5.27 -15.08
N ILE A 41 -0.72 4.72 -16.31
CA ILE A 41 -0.07 5.41 -17.43
C ILE A 41 -0.82 6.68 -17.81
N LYS A 42 -2.15 6.61 -17.89
CA LYS A 42 -2.99 7.79 -18.18
C LYS A 42 -2.93 8.84 -17.08
N GLY A 43 -2.87 8.44 -15.81
CA GLY A 43 -2.69 9.30 -14.65
C GLY A 43 -3.80 10.32 -14.39
N THR A 44 -4.84 10.39 -15.24
CA THR A 44 -5.89 11.40 -15.18
C THR A 44 -7.11 11.01 -14.37
N PHE A 45 -7.17 9.71 -14.01
CA PHE A 45 -8.30 9.15 -13.27
C PHE A 45 -7.83 8.01 -12.37
N LEU A 46 -7.47 8.35 -11.14
CA LEU A 46 -7.00 7.46 -10.09
C LEU A 46 -7.84 7.68 -8.82
N PRO A 47 -9.13 7.30 -8.81
CA PRO A 47 -10.07 7.67 -7.73
C PRO A 47 -9.71 7.04 -6.37
N TRP A 48 -8.87 6.01 -6.36
CA TRP A 48 -8.34 5.39 -5.14
C TRP A 48 -7.13 6.14 -4.56
N ASP A 49 -6.41 6.92 -5.37
CA ASP A 49 -5.24 7.69 -4.94
C ASP A 49 -5.67 8.95 -4.20
N LYS A 50 -5.62 8.91 -2.89
CA LYS A 50 -6.03 10.02 -2.03
C LYS A 50 -4.88 10.97 -1.68
N GLY A 51 -3.65 10.67 -2.11
CA GLY A 51 -2.47 11.46 -1.80
C GLY A 51 -1.99 11.37 -0.34
N ILE A 52 -2.59 10.50 0.45
CA ILE A 52 -2.28 10.28 1.88
C ILE A 52 -2.37 8.79 2.21
N PRO A 53 -1.68 8.33 3.27
CA PRO A 53 -1.88 6.98 3.80
C PRO A 53 -3.30 6.80 4.33
N ASN A 54 -3.73 5.54 4.40
CA ASN A 54 -5.04 5.22 4.95
C ASN A 54 -5.07 5.51 6.46
N PRO A 55 -5.95 6.41 6.95
CA PRO A 55 -6.04 6.71 8.37
C PRO A 55 -6.33 5.48 9.25
N ALA A 56 -7.09 4.51 8.74
CA ALA A 56 -7.38 3.28 9.48
C ALA A 56 -6.12 2.45 9.77
N LEU A 57 -5.12 2.46 8.88
CA LEU A 57 -3.84 1.82 9.15
C LEU A 57 -3.12 2.49 10.32
N ILE A 58 -3.09 3.82 10.33
CA ILE A 58 -2.47 4.59 11.42
C ILE A 58 -3.15 4.28 12.75
N ASP A 59 -4.49 4.25 12.77
CA ASP A 59 -5.26 3.91 13.96
C ASP A 59 -4.94 2.50 14.49
N ILE A 60 -4.79 1.52 13.59
CA ILE A 60 -4.40 0.15 13.95
C ILE A 60 -3.00 0.14 14.55
N LEU A 61 -2.04 0.78 13.91
CA LEU A 61 -0.65 0.80 14.36
C LEU A 61 -0.50 1.46 15.73
N VAL A 62 -1.30 2.50 16.01
CA VAL A 62 -1.28 3.21 17.29
C VAL A 62 -2.06 2.46 18.38
N GLN A 63 -3.28 1.97 18.07
CA GLN A 63 -4.23 1.48 19.08
C GLN A 63 -4.16 -0.04 19.27
N LYS A 64 -3.69 -0.79 18.26
CA LYS A 64 -3.74 -2.26 18.22
C LYS A 64 -2.35 -2.90 18.18
N VAL A 65 -1.32 -2.19 18.58
CA VAL A 65 0.07 -2.71 18.61
C VAL A 65 0.18 -4.05 19.34
N ASN A 66 -0.61 -4.28 20.38
CA ASN A 66 -0.62 -5.55 21.11
C ASN A 66 -1.16 -6.73 20.30
N LEU A 67 -1.98 -6.47 19.28
CA LEU A 67 -2.52 -7.52 18.40
C LEU A 67 -1.56 -7.84 17.24
N ILE A 68 -0.97 -6.80 16.63
CA ILE A 68 -0.06 -6.96 15.49
C ILE A 68 1.40 -7.20 15.92
N GLY A 69 1.71 -6.90 17.19
CA GLY A 69 3.04 -6.95 17.78
C GLY A 69 3.95 -5.83 17.29
N ALA A 70 4.72 -5.27 18.17
CA ALA A 70 5.69 -4.24 17.84
C ALA A 70 6.93 -4.84 17.13
N SER A 71 7.52 -4.07 16.23
CA SER A 71 8.87 -4.30 15.72
C SER A 71 9.90 -3.91 16.79
N SER A 72 11.08 -4.50 16.79
CA SER A 72 12.20 -4.10 17.64
C SER A 72 13.47 -3.93 16.82
N ALA A 73 14.48 -3.28 17.38
CA ALA A 73 15.75 -3.07 16.69
C ALA A 73 16.47 -4.39 16.36
N GLU A 74 16.36 -5.38 17.27
CA GLU A 74 16.99 -6.69 17.12
C GLU A 74 16.18 -7.66 16.26
N ASN A 75 14.85 -7.43 16.19
CA ASN A 75 13.93 -8.30 15.45
C ASN A 75 12.89 -7.44 14.72
N ARG A 76 13.31 -6.89 13.57
CA ARG A 76 12.40 -6.13 12.71
C ARG A 76 11.38 -7.04 12.07
N LYS A 77 10.14 -6.64 12.19
CA LYS A 77 9.02 -7.30 11.54
C LYS A 77 8.93 -6.89 10.08
N LYS A 78 8.56 -7.84 9.24
CA LYS A 78 8.30 -7.60 7.81
C LYS A 78 6.82 -7.34 7.57
N ALA A 79 6.52 -6.32 6.78
CA ALA A 79 5.15 -5.99 6.39
C ALA A 79 5.00 -5.98 4.87
N LEU A 80 3.85 -6.44 4.38
CA LEU A 80 3.48 -6.42 2.97
C LEU A 80 2.26 -5.52 2.76
N VAL A 81 2.30 -4.71 1.72
CA VAL A 81 1.17 -3.94 1.19
C VAL A 81 0.96 -4.35 -0.27
N PRO A 82 0.04 -5.30 -0.55
CA PRO A 82 -0.29 -5.66 -1.92
C PRO A 82 -1.13 -4.57 -2.58
N GLY A 83 -0.90 -4.33 -3.88
CA GLY A 83 -1.55 -3.24 -4.60
C GLY A 83 -1.22 -1.87 -4.00
N CYS A 84 0.06 -1.65 -3.64
CA CYS A 84 0.47 -0.50 -2.84
C CYS A 84 0.30 0.86 -3.52
N GLY A 85 0.06 0.90 -4.83
CA GLY A 85 -0.07 2.14 -5.59
C GLY A 85 1.15 3.05 -5.40
N ARG A 86 0.95 4.28 -4.91
CA ARG A 86 2.04 5.22 -4.58
C ARG A 86 2.78 4.91 -3.29
N GLY A 87 2.42 3.85 -2.58
CA GLY A 87 3.21 3.34 -1.46
C GLY A 87 3.05 4.07 -0.13
N TYR A 88 2.09 4.98 0.04
CA TYR A 88 1.90 5.75 1.28
C TYR A 88 1.81 4.87 2.53
N ASP A 89 1.08 3.76 2.44
CA ASP A 89 0.89 2.84 3.57
C ASP A 89 2.18 2.08 3.92
N ALA A 90 2.99 1.70 2.91
CA ALA A 90 4.30 1.11 3.15
C ALA A 90 5.26 2.10 3.84
N LEU A 91 5.21 3.38 3.48
CA LEU A 91 6.01 4.44 4.11
C LEU A 91 5.60 4.64 5.58
N VAL A 92 4.30 4.60 5.88
CA VAL A 92 3.80 4.63 7.27
C VAL A 92 4.29 3.41 8.05
N LEU A 93 4.16 2.21 7.51
CA LEU A 93 4.64 1.00 8.18
C LEU A 93 6.13 1.09 8.53
N ALA A 94 6.94 1.62 7.62
CA ALA A 94 8.36 1.84 7.88
C ALA A 94 8.60 2.85 8.99
N SER A 95 7.82 3.93 9.10
CA SER A 95 7.92 4.90 10.19
C SER A 95 7.65 4.28 11.56
N PHE A 96 6.83 3.21 11.62
CA PHE A 96 6.58 2.40 12.80
C PHE A 96 7.60 1.26 13.01
N GLY A 97 8.67 1.20 12.19
CA GLY A 97 9.78 0.28 12.37
C GLY A 97 9.64 -1.06 11.66
N TYR A 98 8.66 -1.25 10.78
CA TYR A 98 8.55 -2.47 9.95
C TYR A 98 9.46 -2.34 8.72
N ASP A 99 10.10 -3.44 8.32
CA ASP A 99 10.66 -3.56 6.98
C ASP A 99 9.48 -3.82 6.02
N ALA A 100 9.11 -2.81 5.24
CA ALA A 100 7.88 -2.79 4.45
C ALA A 100 8.16 -3.06 2.98
N VAL A 101 7.39 -3.98 2.40
CA VAL A 101 7.37 -4.27 0.96
C VAL A 101 6.04 -3.78 0.38
N GLY A 102 6.11 -2.86 -0.56
CA GLY A 102 5.00 -2.48 -1.41
C GLY A 102 5.06 -3.28 -2.71
N LEU A 103 4.10 -4.18 -2.91
CA LEU A 103 3.96 -4.96 -4.13
C LEU A 103 2.92 -4.32 -5.04
N GLU A 104 3.25 -4.13 -6.31
CA GLU A 104 2.35 -3.51 -7.28
C GLU A 104 2.54 -4.13 -8.67
N TYR A 105 1.46 -4.34 -9.39
CA TYR A 105 1.50 -4.90 -10.74
C TYR A 105 2.01 -3.89 -11.78
N SER A 106 1.54 -2.65 -11.69
CA SER A 106 1.88 -1.59 -12.63
C SER A 106 3.30 -1.07 -12.43
N ALA A 107 4.14 -1.20 -13.45
CA ALA A 107 5.48 -0.59 -13.43
C ALA A 107 5.42 0.94 -13.25
N THR A 108 4.40 1.58 -13.80
CA THR A 108 4.16 3.02 -13.66
C THR A 108 3.85 3.40 -12.22
N ALA A 109 3.02 2.61 -11.54
CA ALA A 109 2.72 2.81 -10.11
C ALA A 109 3.95 2.56 -9.23
N VAL A 110 4.75 1.51 -9.51
CA VAL A 110 6.02 1.27 -8.79
C VAL A 110 6.98 2.44 -8.95
N ALA A 111 7.12 3.00 -10.15
CA ALA A 111 7.94 4.19 -10.37
C ALA A 111 7.42 5.40 -9.58
N ALA A 112 6.09 5.58 -9.53
CA ALA A 112 5.46 6.64 -8.74
C ALA A 112 5.67 6.43 -7.22
N ALA A 113 5.63 5.19 -6.74
CA ALA A 113 5.91 4.86 -5.34
C ALA A 113 7.36 5.17 -4.95
N LYS A 114 8.32 4.82 -5.80
CA LYS A 114 9.74 5.15 -5.59
C LYS A 114 9.98 6.66 -5.55
N ALA A 115 9.36 7.40 -6.46
CA ALA A 115 9.43 8.87 -6.47
C ALA A 115 8.79 9.50 -5.23
N GLU A 116 7.65 8.96 -4.75
CA GLU A 116 7.03 9.43 -3.50
C GLU A 116 7.90 9.12 -2.29
N HIS A 117 8.57 7.96 -2.27
CA HIS A 117 9.54 7.63 -1.21
C HIS A 117 10.68 8.64 -1.17
N GLU A 118 11.34 8.91 -2.29
CA GLU A 118 12.43 9.89 -2.37
C GLU A 118 11.97 11.28 -1.90
N LYS A 119 10.81 11.72 -2.35
CA LYS A 119 10.20 12.98 -1.94
C LYS A 119 9.90 13.01 -0.44
N SER A 120 9.33 11.93 0.10
CA SER A 120 8.97 11.82 1.50
C SER A 120 10.19 11.81 2.41
N GLU A 121 11.30 11.18 2.00
CA GLU A 121 12.57 11.22 2.72
C GLU A 121 13.15 12.65 2.74
N ALA A 122 13.16 13.33 1.59
CA ALA A 122 13.66 14.72 1.50
C ALA A 122 12.84 15.69 2.37
N GLN A 123 11.55 15.44 2.55
CA GLN A 123 10.62 16.28 3.33
C GLN A 123 10.44 15.81 4.77
N ASN A 124 10.99 14.65 5.13
CA ASN A 124 10.71 13.95 6.40
C ASN A 124 9.21 13.80 6.69
N SER A 125 8.44 13.43 5.66
CA SER A 125 6.97 13.34 5.75
C SER A 125 6.49 12.18 6.65
N TYR A 126 7.30 11.13 6.80
CA TYR A 126 7.05 9.97 7.66
C TYR A 126 8.19 9.82 8.68
N PRO A 127 8.21 10.65 9.73
CA PRO A 127 9.25 10.61 10.74
C PRO A 127 9.20 9.29 11.53
N VAL A 128 10.33 8.95 12.15
CA VAL A 128 10.42 7.79 13.05
C VAL A 128 9.45 7.96 14.20
N VAL A 129 8.61 6.95 14.45
CA VAL A 129 7.63 6.97 15.56
C VAL A 129 8.28 6.50 16.86
N ASN A 130 9.24 5.56 16.79
CA ASN A 130 9.96 5.05 17.95
C ASN A 130 11.46 5.07 17.67
N GLU A 131 12.17 6.00 18.29
CA GLU A 131 13.64 6.20 18.11
C GLU A 131 14.45 4.97 18.53
N GLN A 132 13.99 4.16 19.49
CA GLN A 132 14.69 2.97 19.93
C GLN A 132 14.65 1.86 18.87
N VAL A 133 13.59 1.81 18.08
CA VAL A 133 13.43 0.86 16.98
C VAL A 133 14.05 1.43 15.70
N GLY A 134 13.88 2.72 15.46
CA GLY A 134 14.27 3.40 14.24
C GLY A 134 13.34 3.09 13.07
N LYS A 135 13.55 3.74 11.94
CA LYS A 135 12.80 3.54 10.70
C LYS A 135 13.14 2.21 10.06
N GLY A 136 12.13 1.48 9.59
CA GLY A 136 12.31 0.29 8.77
C GLY A 136 12.71 0.61 7.34
N LYS A 137 13.13 -0.41 6.61
CA LYS A 137 13.40 -0.30 5.16
C LYS A 137 12.08 -0.29 4.39
N VAL A 138 12.11 0.36 3.22
CA VAL A 138 10.99 0.29 2.27
C VAL A 138 11.51 -0.22 0.94
N GLU A 139 10.83 -1.20 0.40
CA GLU A 139 11.11 -1.74 -0.93
C GLU A 139 9.82 -1.75 -1.77
N PHE A 140 9.90 -1.24 -3.01
CA PHE A 140 8.79 -1.29 -3.96
C PHE A 140 9.15 -2.21 -5.10
N VAL A 141 8.36 -3.26 -5.27
CA VAL A 141 8.59 -4.36 -6.21
C VAL A 141 7.43 -4.44 -7.20
N GLN A 142 7.79 -4.59 -8.47
CA GLN A 142 6.82 -4.93 -9.47
C GLN A 142 6.59 -6.44 -9.46
N GLY A 143 5.34 -6.86 -9.34
CA GLY A 143 5.00 -8.27 -9.39
C GLY A 143 3.51 -8.51 -9.40
N ASP A 144 3.15 -9.70 -9.88
CA ASP A 144 1.79 -10.20 -9.73
C ASP A 144 1.64 -10.81 -8.34
N PHE A 145 0.68 -10.31 -7.57
CA PHE A 145 0.41 -10.83 -6.22
C PHE A 145 0.07 -12.33 -6.22
N PHE A 146 -0.44 -12.84 -7.34
CA PHE A 146 -0.81 -14.25 -7.51
C PHE A 146 0.35 -15.14 -7.99
N ASP A 147 1.53 -14.54 -8.29
CA ASP A 147 2.78 -15.24 -8.63
C ASP A 147 3.73 -15.19 -7.42
N GLU A 148 4.48 -16.26 -7.18
CA GLU A 148 5.38 -16.37 -6.02
C GLU A 148 6.81 -15.88 -6.30
N GLN A 149 7.11 -15.45 -7.53
CA GLN A 149 8.49 -15.08 -7.92
C GLN A 149 9.01 -13.90 -7.10
N TRP A 150 8.18 -12.88 -6.90
CA TRP A 150 8.53 -11.68 -6.14
C TRP A 150 8.87 -11.98 -4.67
N VAL A 151 8.32 -13.05 -4.07
CA VAL A 151 8.60 -13.45 -2.67
C VAL A 151 10.09 -13.73 -2.47
N LYS A 152 10.72 -14.38 -3.45
CA LYS A 152 12.17 -14.69 -3.43
C LYS A 152 13.00 -13.43 -3.63
N GLU A 153 12.56 -12.54 -4.52
CA GLU A 153 13.25 -11.29 -4.82
C GLU A 153 13.39 -10.39 -3.58
N VAL A 154 12.35 -10.37 -2.72
CA VAL A 154 12.36 -9.57 -1.48
C VAL A 154 12.86 -10.36 -0.25
N GLY A 155 13.34 -11.59 -0.44
CA GLY A 155 13.84 -12.44 0.65
C GLY A 155 12.77 -12.71 1.72
N ALA A 156 11.53 -12.95 1.28
CA ALA A 156 10.38 -13.15 2.16
C ALA A 156 9.83 -14.59 2.16
N GLU A 157 10.69 -15.59 1.84
CA GLU A 157 10.31 -17.01 1.87
C GLU A 157 9.90 -17.47 3.28
N GLY A 158 10.34 -16.77 4.32
CA GLY A 158 9.89 -16.96 5.71
C GLY A 158 8.55 -16.35 6.04
N GLY A 159 7.93 -15.64 5.09
CA GLY A 159 6.65 -14.94 5.23
C GLY A 159 6.76 -13.52 5.77
N PHE A 160 5.61 -12.91 5.97
CA PHE A 160 5.44 -11.57 6.52
C PHE A 160 4.80 -11.65 7.91
N ASP A 161 5.19 -10.74 8.80
CA ASP A 161 4.58 -10.60 10.13
C ASP A 161 3.27 -9.82 10.08
N LEU A 162 3.11 -8.94 9.09
CA LEU A 162 1.93 -8.13 8.89
C LEU A 162 1.62 -8.02 7.40
N ILE A 163 0.34 -8.13 7.04
CA ILE A 163 -0.15 -7.80 5.72
C ILE A 163 -1.27 -6.81 5.86
N TYR A 164 -1.10 -5.72 5.18
CA TYR A 164 -2.12 -4.71 5.08
C TYR A 164 -2.71 -4.69 3.67
N ASP A 165 -3.85 -5.35 3.52
CA ASP A 165 -4.60 -5.40 2.28
C ASP A 165 -5.87 -4.54 2.41
N TYR A 166 -5.93 -3.52 1.56
CA TYR A 166 -7.07 -2.61 1.50
C TYR A 166 -7.87 -2.76 0.21
N THR A 167 -7.29 -3.35 -0.85
CA THR A 167 -7.87 -3.26 -2.20
C THR A 167 -7.84 -4.55 -3.02
N VAL A 168 -6.93 -5.48 -2.74
CA VAL A 168 -6.66 -6.61 -3.65
C VAL A 168 -7.44 -7.87 -3.27
N GLY A 169 -7.64 -8.11 -1.98
CA GLY A 169 -8.22 -9.36 -1.48
C GLY A 169 -7.25 -10.54 -1.59
N VAL A 170 -6.78 -11.07 -0.45
CA VAL A 170 -5.80 -12.15 -0.42
C VAL A 170 -6.41 -13.48 -0.83
N PRO A 171 -5.91 -14.13 -1.89
CA PRO A 171 -6.40 -15.46 -2.28
C PRO A 171 -5.92 -16.54 -1.30
N PRO A 172 -6.74 -17.60 -1.09
CA PRO A 172 -6.45 -18.64 -0.09
C PRO A 172 -5.10 -19.34 -0.24
N HIS A 173 -4.59 -19.53 -1.46
CA HIS A 173 -3.31 -20.22 -1.70
C HIS A 173 -2.09 -19.41 -1.26
N LEU A 174 -2.22 -18.08 -1.17
CA LEU A 174 -1.14 -17.24 -0.64
C LEU A 174 -1.14 -17.16 0.89
N LEU A 175 -2.22 -17.61 1.56
CA LEU A 175 -2.28 -17.63 3.02
C LEU A 175 -1.16 -18.50 3.65
N GLN A 176 -0.58 -19.44 2.92
CA GLN A 176 0.56 -20.24 3.39
C GLN A 176 1.83 -19.41 3.66
N TYR A 177 2.01 -18.28 2.94
CA TYR A 177 3.12 -17.34 3.17
C TYR A 177 2.84 -16.39 4.34
N PHE A 178 1.66 -16.50 4.93
CA PHE A 178 1.16 -15.67 6.02
C PHE A 178 1.21 -16.45 7.32
N THR A 179 2.31 -17.05 7.69
CA THR A 179 2.34 -17.90 8.85
C THR A 179 3.43 -17.54 9.84
N LYS A 180 3.11 -17.58 10.94
CA LYS A 180 3.37 -18.22 12.20
C LYS A 180 2.89 -17.38 13.38
N HIS A 181 2.60 -16.09 13.19
CA HIS A 181 2.12 -15.17 14.25
C HIS A 181 1.51 -13.89 13.65
N THR A 182 0.81 -13.97 12.51
CA THR A 182 0.40 -12.83 11.69
C THR A 182 -0.91 -12.22 12.15
N GLY A 183 -0.93 -10.90 12.34
CA GLY A 183 -2.14 -10.11 12.24
C GLY A 183 -2.50 -9.89 10.76
N PHE A 184 -3.57 -10.51 10.28
CA PHE A 184 -4.16 -10.22 8.98
C PHE A 184 -5.25 -9.17 9.15
N PHE A 185 -5.15 -8.08 8.42
CA PHE A 185 -6.19 -7.05 8.35
C PHE A 185 -6.54 -6.81 6.88
N SER A 186 -7.69 -7.35 6.47
CA SER A 186 -8.35 -7.00 5.21
C SER A 186 -9.57 -6.15 5.52
N PHE A 187 -9.68 -5.03 4.84
CA PHE A 187 -10.85 -4.16 4.91
C PHE A 187 -11.54 -4.23 3.54
N SER A 188 -12.64 -4.97 3.46
CA SER A 188 -13.54 -5.00 2.30
C SER A 188 -14.66 -3.97 2.43
#